data_6277e8e237258a50ac2149f605b73b42
#
_entry.id   6277e8e237258a50ac2149f605b73b42
#
_cell.length_a   1.000
_cell.length_b   1.000
_cell.length_c   1.000
_cell.angle_alpha   90.00
_cell.angle_beta   90.00
_cell.angle_gamma   90.00
#
_symmetry.space_group_name_H-M   'P 1'
#
loop_
_entity.id
_entity.type
_entity.pdbx_description
1 polymer ?
#
loop_
_entity_poly.entity_id
_entity_poly.type
_entity_poly.pdbx_seq_one_letter_code
_entity_poly.pdbx_strand_id
1 'polypeptide(L)'
;LGGEGDNIGEGGLYRRAEGEDQWQNIAKGLPENPQVRALLVHPENPAIIYAGTQAGPYRSDDRGDHWEALDASKADVWSLAFHPNDPNTVYAGYEPCAVHRSLDGGGNWERMDTDKVVFPHITTYMPPLGKRVIGIAADPSNPLDMYGAIEVGGLIASRDGGETWHQALDGPYLRNNTLDLHGVQVSPAAPGTVFIITQVAMFRSRDRGH
;
A
#
# COMPACT_ATOMS: atom_id res chain seq x y z
N LEU A 1 9.14 7.38 -18.07
CA LEU A 1 10.13 7.62 -19.12
C LEU A 1 10.02 6.46 -20.09
N GLY A 2 9.23 6.64 -21.18
CA GLY A 2 9.11 5.68 -22.25
C GLY A 2 10.39 5.66 -23.08
N GLY A 3 11.16 4.57 -22.99
CA GLY A 3 12.13 4.22 -24.01
C GLY A 3 11.40 3.51 -25.15
N GLU A 4 11.60 3.96 -26.37
CA GLU A 4 11.19 3.24 -27.58
C GLU A 4 11.93 1.90 -27.61
N GLY A 5 11.24 0.82 -27.32
CA GLY A 5 11.69 -0.54 -27.46
C GLY A 5 10.47 -1.43 -27.62
N ASP A 6 10.46 -2.25 -28.65
CA ASP A 6 9.36 -3.04 -29.18
C ASP A 6 8.80 -4.16 -28.25
N ASN A 7 8.80 -3.99 -26.93
CA ASN A 7 8.19 -4.91 -25.96
C ASN A 7 7.28 -4.17 -24.99
N ILE A 8 6.26 -3.53 -25.52
CA ILE A 8 5.11 -3.07 -24.72
C ILE A 8 4.27 -4.31 -24.41
N GLY A 9 4.47 -4.94 -23.24
CA GLY A 9 3.62 -6.03 -22.83
C GLY A 9 4.15 -6.99 -21.78
N GLU A 10 5.44 -7.01 -21.50
CA GLU A 10 5.96 -7.84 -20.42
C GLU A 10 6.05 -7.00 -19.13
N GLY A 11 5.15 -7.27 -18.18
CA GLY A 11 5.28 -6.78 -16.83
C GLY A 11 6.64 -7.20 -16.26
N GLY A 12 7.20 -6.43 -15.31
CA GLY A 12 8.49 -6.78 -14.76
C GLY A 12 8.97 -5.84 -13.69
N LEU A 13 9.99 -6.28 -12.99
CA LEU A 13 10.71 -5.49 -12.02
C LEU A 13 12.16 -5.37 -12.48
N TYR A 14 12.69 -4.16 -12.45
CA TYR A 14 14.02 -3.87 -12.97
C TYR A 14 14.84 -3.10 -11.95
N ARG A 15 16.13 -3.41 -11.89
CA ARG A 15 17.12 -2.73 -11.06
C ARG A 15 18.22 -2.18 -11.94
N ARG A 16 18.79 -1.04 -11.56
CA ARG A 16 20.01 -0.49 -12.18
C ARG A 16 20.97 -0.08 -11.09
N ALA A 17 22.22 -0.51 -11.18
CA ALA A 17 23.26 -0.04 -10.27
C ALA A 17 23.66 1.41 -10.59
N GLU A 18 24.15 2.13 -9.58
CA GLU A 18 24.70 3.46 -9.79
C GLU A 18 25.90 3.43 -10.76
N GLY A 19 25.88 4.30 -11.75
CA GLY A 19 26.92 4.37 -12.78
C GLY A 19 26.76 3.40 -13.95
N GLU A 20 25.77 2.51 -13.93
CA GLU A 20 25.44 1.64 -15.06
C GLU A 20 24.34 2.24 -15.93
N ASP A 21 24.41 2.02 -17.24
CA ASP A 21 23.39 2.50 -18.19
C ASP A 21 22.26 1.49 -18.42
N GLN A 22 22.48 0.21 -18.09
CA GLN A 22 21.54 -0.86 -18.38
C GLN A 22 20.68 -1.24 -17.18
N TRP A 23 19.39 -1.47 -17.43
CA TRP A 23 18.47 -2.04 -16.46
C TRP A 23 18.51 -3.56 -16.50
N GLN A 24 18.65 -4.19 -15.35
CA GLN A 24 18.61 -5.63 -15.17
C GLN A 24 17.20 -6.04 -14.76
N ASN A 25 16.61 -7.01 -15.44
CA ASN A 25 15.37 -7.65 -15.00
C ASN A 25 15.65 -8.47 -13.73
N ILE A 26 14.86 -8.22 -12.68
CA ILE A 26 14.97 -8.88 -11.37
C ILE A 26 13.64 -9.52 -10.97
N ALA A 27 12.88 -10.06 -11.92
CA ALA A 27 11.57 -10.66 -11.67
C ALA A 27 11.60 -12.17 -11.39
N LYS A 28 12.78 -12.77 -11.19
CA LYS A 28 12.93 -14.22 -10.98
C LYS A 28 12.25 -14.68 -9.70
N GLY A 29 11.24 -15.53 -9.83
CA GLY A 29 10.41 -16.01 -8.71
C GLY A 29 9.12 -15.24 -8.49
N LEU A 30 8.95 -14.05 -9.12
CA LEU A 30 7.66 -13.38 -9.21
C LEU A 30 6.68 -14.17 -10.12
N PRO A 31 5.37 -13.89 -10.03
CA PRO A 31 4.40 -14.55 -10.92
C PRO A 31 4.69 -14.26 -12.39
N GLU A 32 4.14 -15.08 -13.27
CA GLU A 32 4.20 -14.82 -14.70
C GLU A 32 3.53 -13.47 -15.03
N ASN A 33 4.19 -12.65 -15.86
CA ASN A 33 3.78 -11.28 -16.19
C ASN A 33 3.47 -10.45 -14.92
N PRO A 34 4.45 -10.23 -14.03
CA PRO A 34 4.21 -9.66 -12.73
C PRO A 34 3.73 -8.21 -12.83
N GLN A 35 2.59 -7.93 -12.21
CA GLN A 35 2.08 -6.58 -12.00
C GLN A 35 2.48 -6.12 -10.59
N VAL A 36 3.68 -5.58 -10.47
CA VAL A 36 4.19 -5.07 -9.20
C VAL A 36 3.61 -3.68 -8.95
N ARG A 37 2.76 -3.55 -7.93
CA ARG A 37 2.05 -2.32 -7.56
C ARG A 37 2.64 -1.63 -6.34
N ALA A 38 3.33 -2.38 -5.49
CA ALA A 38 3.97 -1.88 -4.28
C ALA A 38 5.36 -2.46 -4.13
N LEU A 39 6.30 -1.64 -3.68
CA LEU A 39 7.64 -2.04 -3.27
C LEU A 39 7.94 -1.45 -1.89
N LEU A 40 8.54 -2.25 -1.02
CA LEU A 40 8.92 -1.84 0.31
C LEU A 40 10.31 -2.40 0.64
N VAL A 41 11.27 -1.52 0.86
CA VAL A 41 12.65 -1.91 1.23
C VAL A 41 12.78 -1.87 2.74
N HIS A 42 13.32 -2.93 3.33
CA HIS A 42 13.49 -3.02 4.78
C HIS A 42 14.45 -1.93 5.28
N PRO A 43 14.06 -1.12 6.30
CA PRO A 43 14.80 0.08 6.69
C PRO A 43 16.18 -0.22 7.27
N GLU A 44 16.37 -1.38 7.90
CA GLU A 44 17.63 -1.76 8.56
C GLU A 44 18.47 -2.73 7.71
N ASN A 45 17.85 -3.44 6.76
CA ASN A 45 18.54 -4.38 5.87
C ASN A 45 18.04 -4.23 4.42
N PRO A 46 18.68 -3.41 3.59
CA PRO A 46 18.24 -3.16 2.23
C PRO A 46 18.37 -4.36 1.27
N ALA A 47 18.87 -5.50 1.73
CA ALA A 47 18.80 -6.75 0.98
C ALA A 47 17.38 -7.34 1.01
N ILE A 48 16.60 -7.01 2.04
CA ILE A 48 15.22 -7.47 2.17
C ILE A 48 14.29 -6.48 1.48
N ILE A 49 13.54 -6.98 0.51
CA ILE A 49 12.57 -6.20 -0.26
C ILE A 49 11.26 -6.97 -0.33
N TYR A 50 10.14 -6.28 -0.19
CA TYR A 50 8.81 -6.83 -0.40
C TYR A 50 8.20 -6.26 -1.68
N ALA A 51 7.44 -7.08 -2.40
CA ALA A 51 6.69 -6.69 -3.58
C ALA A 51 5.22 -7.06 -3.43
N GLY A 52 4.33 -6.12 -3.66
CA GLY A 52 2.89 -6.35 -3.77
C GLY A 52 2.53 -6.61 -5.22
N THR A 53 1.89 -7.75 -5.49
CA THR A 53 1.57 -8.20 -6.85
C THR A 53 0.10 -8.60 -6.99
N GLN A 54 -0.32 -8.91 -8.22
CA GLN A 54 -1.64 -9.48 -8.52
C GLN A 54 -1.86 -10.89 -7.95
N ALA A 55 -0.82 -11.52 -7.41
CA ALA A 55 -0.87 -12.87 -6.84
C ALA A 55 -0.48 -12.90 -5.35
N GLY A 56 -0.61 -11.79 -4.66
CA GLY A 56 -0.24 -11.63 -3.26
C GLY A 56 1.12 -10.96 -3.06
N PRO A 57 1.62 -10.93 -1.81
CA PRO A 57 2.91 -10.35 -1.47
C PRO A 57 4.04 -11.35 -1.73
N TYR A 58 5.19 -10.83 -2.14
CA TYR A 58 6.45 -11.55 -2.33
C TYR A 58 7.54 -10.89 -1.53
N ARG A 59 8.59 -11.67 -1.17
CA ARG A 59 9.78 -11.18 -0.49
C ARG A 59 11.04 -11.65 -1.19
N SER A 60 12.04 -10.81 -1.21
CA SER A 60 13.42 -11.11 -1.57
C SER A 60 14.32 -10.83 -0.38
N ASP A 61 15.33 -11.68 -0.15
CA ASP A 61 16.37 -11.49 0.86
C ASP A 61 17.73 -11.16 0.21
N ASP A 62 17.79 -11.01 -1.10
CA ASP A 62 19.01 -10.84 -1.91
C ASP A 62 18.95 -9.66 -2.88
N ARG A 63 18.26 -8.57 -2.52
CA ARG A 63 18.08 -7.34 -3.30
C ARG A 63 17.30 -7.54 -4.60
N GLY A 64 16.43 -8.53 -4.65
CA GLY A 64 15.56 -8.81 -5.78
C GLY A 64 16.14 -9.82 -6.78
N ASP A 65 17.25 -10.48 -6.49
CA ASP A 65 17.79 -11.52 -7.38
C ASP A 65 16.87 -12.76 -7.40
N HIS A 66 16.20 -13.05 -6.27
CA HIS A 66 15.16 -14.08 -6.16
C HIS A 66 14.00 -13.57 -5.32
N TRP A 67 12.78 -14.00 -5.70
CA TRP A 67 11.55 -13.68 -4.98
C TRP A 67 10.84 -14.95 -4.58
N GLU A 68 10.33 -14.96 -3.34
CA GLU A 68 9.52 -16.03 -2.80
C GLU A 68 8.13 -15.49 -2.45
N ALA A 69 7.09 -16.26 -2.82
CA ALA A 69 5.72 -15.92 -2.44
C ALA A 69 5.55 -16.09 -0.93
N LEU A 70 4.98 -15.10 -0.27
CA LEU A 70 4.63 -15.20 1.13
C LEU A 70 3.33 -15.99 1.32
N ASP A 71 3.18 -16.66 2.47
CA ASP A 71 1.96 -17.41 2.81
C ASP A 71 0.85 -16.49 3.30
N ALA A 72 0.31 -15.73 2.36
CA ALA A 72 -0.72 -14.72 2.56
C ALA A 72 -1.87 -14.92 1.57
N SER A 73 -2.87 -14.03 1.61
CA SER A 73 -3.91 -13.95 0.59
C SER A 73 -3.30 -13.79 -0.80
N LYS A 74 -3.80 -14.56 -1.78
CA LYS A 74 -3.40 -14.48 -3.19
C LYS A 74 -4.14 -13.38 -3.97
N ALA A 75 -4.89 -12.53 -3.26
CA ALA A 75 -5.54 -11.36 -3.87
C ALA A 75 -4.52 -10.26 -4.19
N ASP A 76 -4.94 -9.31 -5.01
CA ASP A 76 -4.12 -8.18 -5.45
C ASP A 76 -3.64 -7.32 -4.29
N VAL A 77 -2.32 -7.17 -4.13
CA VAL A 77 -1.70 -6.28 -3.16
C VAL A 77 -1.36 -4.95 -3.81
N TRP A 78 -1.98 -3.88 -3.34
CA TRP A 78 -1.84 -2.53 -3.87
C TRP A 78 -0.94 -1.64 -3.04
N SER A 79 -0.77 -1.92 -1.75
CA SER A 79 0.13 -1.16 -0.88
C SER A 79 0.81 -2.05 0.15
N LEU A 80 2.00 -1.63 0.57
CA LEU A 80 2.79 -2.24 1.63
C LEU A 80 3.34 -1.13 2.54
N ALA A 81 3.39 -1.38 3.84
CA ALA A 81 3.97 -0.46 4.80
C ALA A 81 4.60 -1.22 5.98
N PHE A 82 5.69 -0.68 6.54
CA PHE A 82 6.19 -1.13 7.83
C PHE A 82 5.49 -0.39 8.98
N HIS A 83 5.40 -1.06 10.10
CA HIS A 83 5.16 -0.39 11.37
C HIS A 83 6.36 0.52 11.68
N PRO A 84 6.16 1.79 12.09
CA PRO A 84 7.24 2.76 12.17
C PRO A 84 8.33 2.43 13.21
N ASN A 85 8.02 1.64 14.23
CA ASN A 85 8.92 1.28 15.33
C ASN A 85 9.30 -0.21 15.34
N ASP A 86 8.80 -1.00 14.39
CA ASP A 86 9.10 -2.44 14.31
C ASP A 86 9.05 -2.90 12.86
N PRO A 87 10.20 -3.04 12.19
CA PRO A 87 10.27 -3.45 10.80
C PRO A 87 9.93 -4.93 10.54
N ASN A 88 9.73 -5.75 11.60
CA ASN A 88 9.17 -7.09 11.44
C ASN A 88 7.65 -7.05 11.25
N THR A 89 7.01 -5.96 11.68
CA THR A 89 5.59 -5.76 11.46
C THR A 89 5.35 -5.10 10.10
N VAL A 90 4.70 -5.85 9.20
CA VAL A 90 4.39 -5.45 7.83
C VAL A 90 2.88 -5.43 7.62
N TYR A 91 2.38 -4.37 6.99
CA TYR A 91 0.99 -4.25 6.56
C TYR A 91 0.88 -4.35 5.04
N ALA A 92 -0.17 -4.99 4.58
CA ALA A 92 -0.50 -5.09 3.16
C ALA A 92 -1.96 -4.67 2.91
N GLY A 93 -2.15 -3.79 1.94
CA GLY A 93 -3.46 -3.35 1.48
C GLY A 93 -3.85 -4.03 0.18
N TYR A 94 -5.09 -4.51 0.13
CA TYR A 94 -5.58 -5.41 -0.91
C TYR A 94 -6.73 -4.84 -1.75
N GLU A 95 -6.97 -5.49 -2.88
CA GLU A 95 -8.22 -5.51 -3.62
C GLU A 95 -8.82 -6.93 -3.58
N PRO A 96 -10.10 -7.12 -3.20
CA PRO A 96 -11.02 -6.12 -2.63
C PRO A 96 -10.52 -5.58 -1.29
N CYS A 97 -11.03 -4.40 -0.89
CA CYS A 97 -10.57 -3.66 0.30
C CYS A 97 -10.44 -4.56 1.54
N ALA A 98 -9.21 -4.80 1.91
CA ALA A 98 -8.80 -5.49 3.13
C ALA A 98 -7.41 -4.99 3.53
N VAL A 99 -7.12 -5.05 4.81
CA VAL A 99 -5.79 -4.84 5.37
C VAL A 99 -5.36 -6.13 6.05
N HIS A 100 -4.16 -6.58 5.74
CA HIS A 100 -3.53 -7.71 6.43
C HIS A 100 -2.27 -7.23 7.14
N ARG A 101 -1.93 -7.89 8.24
CA ARG A 101 -0.74 -7.63 9.03
C ARG A 101 0.07 -8.91 9.23
N SER A 102 1.37 -8.79 9.16
CA SER A 102 2.33 -9.78 9.64
C SER A 102 3.12 -9.17 10.80
N LEU A 103 3.41 -9.94 11.83
CA LEU A 103 4.24 -9.56 12.98
C LEU A 103 5.64 -10.19 12.94
N ASP A 104 5.95 -10.96 11.92
CA ASP A 104 7.15 -11.80 11.81
C ASP A 104 7.86 -11.67 10.45
N GLY A 105 7.78 -10.48 9.85
CA GLY A 105 8.45 -10.20 8.57
C GLY A 105 7.84 -10.93 7.37
N GLY A 106 6.56 -11.26 7.43
CA GLY A 106 5.82 -11.89 6.33
C GLY A 106 5.67 -13.41 6.45
N GLY A 107 6.12 -14.03 7.54
CA GLY A 107 5.99 -15.47 7.74
C GLY A 107 4.54 -15.91 7.97
N ASN A 108 3.80 -15.13 8.76
CA ASN A 108 2.38 -15.35 9.04
C ASN A 108 1.60 -14.06 8.83
N TRP A 109 0.37 -14.18 8.32
CA TRP A 109 -0.48 -13.04 8.04
C TRP A 109 -1.87 -13.21 8.65
N GLU A 110 -2.39 -12.14 9.22
CA GLU A 110 -3.76 -12.06 9.71
C GLU A 110 -4.53 -10.94 9.01
N ARG A 111 -5.81 -11.15 8.76
CA ARG A 111 -6.70 -10.13 8.21
C ARG A 111 -7.23 -9.25 9.35
N MET A 112 -7.06 -7.95 9.21
CA MET A 112 -7.56 -6.96 10.16
C MET A 112 -9.07 -6.74 10.02
N ASP A 113 -9.71 -6.31 11.10
CA ASP A 113 -11.15 -6.03 11.10
C ASP A 113 -11.44 -4.73 10.32
N THR A 114 -12.06 -4.90 9.17
CA THR A 114 -12.56 -3.80 8.31
C THR A 114 -14.08 -3.76 8.22
N ASP A 115 -14.81 -4.45 9.10
CA ASP A 115 -16.26 -4.61 9.01
C ASP A 115 -17.02 -3.28 9.26
N LYS A 116 -16.37 -2.32 9.94
CA LYS A 116 -16.89 -0.97 10.14
C LYS A 116 -16.60 0.01 9.00
N VAL A 117 -15.91 -0.43 7.97
CA VAL A 117 -15.65 0.39 6.78
C VAL A 117 -16.90 0.35 5.90
N VAL A 118 -17.64 1.44 5.88
CA VAL A 118 -18.84 1.61 5.06
C VAL A 118 -18.54 2.65 3.99
N PHE A 119 -18.50 2.21 2.74
CA PHE A 119 -18.22 3.12 1.63
C PHE A 119 -19.43 4.03 1.33
N PRO A 120 -19.22 5.33 1.14
CA PRO A 120 -20.26 6.24 0.74
C PRO A 120 -20.92 5.80 -0.58
N HIS A 121 -22.22 6.05 -0.72
CA HIS A 121 -22.99 5.66 -1.92
C HIS A 121 -22.39 6.19 -3.23
N ILE A 122 -21.81 7.38 -3.21
CA ILE A 122 -21.15 8.01 -4.37
C ILE A 122 -19.94 7.22 -4.88
N THR A 123 -19.36 6.34 -4.05
CA THR A 123 -18.18 5.54 -4.41
C THR A 123 -18.52 4.18 -5.00
N THR A 124 -19.80 3.92 -5.26
CA THR A 124 -20.26 2.61 -5.78
C THR A 124 -20.17 2.48 -7.29
N TYR A 125 -19.64 3.48 -8.00
CA TYR A 125 -19.62 3.51 -9.47
C TYR A 125 -18.49 2.69 -10.13
N MET A 126 -17.69 1.96 -9.37
CA MET A 126 -16.63 1.08 -9.92
C MET A 126 -16.97 -0.43 -9.80
N PRO A 127 -18.14 -0.88 -10.22
CA PRO A 127 -18.36 -2.29 -10.45
C PRO A 127 -17.73 -2.69 -11.82
N PRO A 128 -17.17 -3.89 -11.97
CA PRO A 128 -17.09 -4.96 -10.98
C PRO A 128 -15.82 -4.91 -10.10
N LEU A 129 -14.96 -3.90 -10.25
CA LEU A 129 -13.71 -3.82 -9.51
C LEU A 129 -13.96 -3.56 -8.02
N GLY A 130 -13.24 -4.28 -7.18
CA GLY A 130 -13.24 -4.04 -5.74
C GLY A 130 -12.60 -2.70 -5.38
N LYS A 131 -12.92 -2.17 -4.20
CA LYS A 131 -12.18 -1.03 -3.64
C LYS A 131 -10.76 -1.49 -3.30
N ARG A 132 -9.77 -0.62 -3.52
CA ARG A 132 -8.34 -0.93 -3.35
C ARG A 132 -7.75 -0.11 -2.24
N VAL A 133 -7.00 -0.74 -1.35
CA VAL A 133 -6.17 -0.03 -0.37
C VAL A 133 -4.84 0.32 -1.02
N ILE A 134 -4.77 1.50 -1.65
CA ILE A 134 -3.61 1.91 -2.46
C ILE A 134 -2.50 2.60 -1.66
N GLY A 135 -2.73 2.88 -0.39
CA GLY A 135 -1.72 3.43 0.50
C GLY A 135 -2.05 3.14 1.96
N ILE A 136 -1.01 2.86 2.74
CA ILE A 136 -1.08 2.71 4.20
C ILE A 136 0.00 3.59 4.81
N ALA A 137 -0.35 4.35 5.85
CA ALA A 137 0.59 5.14 6.63
C ALA A 137 0.27 5.04 8.13
N ALA A 138 1.31 4.94 8.96
CA ALA A 138 1.18 5.01 10.41
C ALA A 138 1.84 6.29 10.93
N ASP A 139 1.30 6.89 11.99
CA ASP A 139 1.92 8.03 12.64
C ASP A 139 3.13 7.56 13.47
N PRO A 140 4.36 7.96 13.12
CA PRO A 140 5.55 7.50 13.83
C PRO A 140 5.63 7.98 15.28
N SER A 141 4.89 9.02 15.64
CA SER A 141 4.79 9.53 17.02
C SER A 141 3.70 8.84 17.84
N ASN A 142 2.73 8.23 17.18
CA ASN A 142 1.68 7.40 17.77
C ASN A 142 1.28 6.28 16.82
N PRO A 143 2.02 5.14 16.80
CA PRO A 143 1.78 4.05 15.86
C PRO A 143 0.41 3.38 15.93
N LEU A 144 -0.38 3.68 16.96
CA LEU A 144 -1.77 3.25 17.03
C LEU A 144 -2.66 3.99 16.02
N ASP A 145 -2.22 5.18 15.56
CA ASP A 145 -2.91 5.95 14.53
C ASP A 145 -2.42 5.53 13.14
N MET A 146 -3.27 4.82 12.42
CA MET A 146 -2.99 4.37 11.07
C MET A 146 -4.05 4.87 10.10
N TYR A 147 -3.67 5.00 8.84
CA TYR A 147 -4.51 5.53 7.77
C TYR A 147 -4.36 4.68 6.52
N GLY A 148 -5.48 4.43 5.85
CA GLY A 148 -5.54 3.73 4.57
C GLY A 148 -6.22 4.60 3.51
N ALA A 149 -5.54 4.81 2.38
CA ALA A 149 -6.12 5.48 1.23
C ALA A 149 -6.83 4.45 0.35
N ILE A 150 -8.12 4.67 0.11
CA ILE A 150 -8.92 3.79 -0.74
C ILE A 150 -9.20 4.47 -2.07
N GLU A 151 -8.81 3.82 -3.16
CA GLU A 151 -9.17 4.28 -4.50
C GLU A 151 -10.69 4.27 -4.65
N VAL A 152 -11.25 5.43 -4.94
CA VAL A 152 -12.70 5.66 -5.01
C VAL A 152 -13.43 5.15 -3.75
N GLY A 153 -12.84 5.38 -2.57
CA GLY A 153 -13.40 4.92 -1.30
C GLY A 153 -13.14 5.86 -0.13
N GLY A 154 -12.30 6.87 -0.32
CA GLY A 154 -11.95 7.83 0.71
C GLY A 154 -10.86 7.34 1.67
N LEU A 155 -10.81 7.93 2.85
CA LEU A 155 -9.84 7.61 3.89
C LEU A 155 -10.43 6.68 4.92
N ILE A 156 -9.73 5.61 5.24
CA ILE A 156 -10.00 4.78 6.43
C ILE A 156 -8.94 5.05 7.48
N ALA A 157 -9.29 4.88 8.74
CA ALA A 157 -8.38 5.05 9.87
C ALA A 157 -8.54 3.94 10.90
N SER A 158 -7.44 3.67 11.58
CA SER A 158 -7.38 2.86 12.79
C SER A 158 -6.86 3.72 13.94
N ARG A 159 -7.24 3.39 15.18
CA ARG A 159 -6.76 4.00 16.41
C ARG A 159 -6.18 2.98 17.39
N ASP A 160 -6.00 1.76 16.92
CA ASP A 160 -5.54 0.60 17.69
C ASP A 160 -4.43 -0.19 17.01
N GLY A 161 -3.63 0.49 16.15
CA GLY A 161 -2.49 -0.14 15.47
C GLY A 161 -2.89 -1.07 14.33
N GLY A 162 -4.05 -0.82 13.72
CA GLY A 162 -4.54 -1.58 12.58
C GLY A 162 -5.42 -2.77 12.94
N GLU A 163 -5.73 -2.98 14.21
CA GLU A 163 -6.64 -4.07 14.64
C GLU A 163 -8.04 -3.87 14.05
N THR A 164 -8.58 -2.66 14.18
CA THR A 164 -9.88 -2.29 13.61
C THR A 164 -9.78 -1.03 12.76
N TRP A 165 -10.56 -1.00 11.68
CA TRP A 165 -10.60 0.11 10.74
C TRP A 165 -12.01 0.67 10.59
N HIS A 166 -12.10 1.98 10.41
CA HIS A 166 -13.37 2.69 10.19
C HIS A 166 -13.21 3.77 9.13
N GLN A 167 -14.31 4.19 8.52
CA GLN A 167 -14.32 5.31 7.59
C GLN A 167 -13.99 6.61 8.34
N ALA A 168 -12.95 7.32 7.92
CA ALA A 168 -12.50 8.57 8.53
C ALA A 168 -12.99 9.80 7.75
N LEU A 169 -13.25 9.66 6.46
CA LEU A 169 -13.71 10.75 5.61
C LEU A 169 -15.19 10.54 5.27
N ASP A 170 -16.07 11.15 6.02
CA ASP A 170 -17.53 11.06 5.91
C ASP A 170 -18.16 12.45 5.86
N GLY A 171 -17.78 13.34 5.14
CA GLY A 171 -18.31 14.71 5.20
C GLY A 171 -18.86 15.24 3.88
N PRO A 172 -19.30 16.50 3.86
CA PRO A 172 -19.86 17.18 2.69
C PRO A 172 -18.85 17.33 1.53
N TYR A 173 -17.65 16.81 1.67
CA TYR A 173 -16.60 16.77 0.66
C TYR A 173 -16.82 15.72 -0.43
N LEU A 174 -17.99 15.09 -0.47
CA LEU A 174 -18.42 14.07 -1.45
C LEU A 174 -18.57 14.61 -2.88
N ARG A 175 -18.05 15.79 -3.18
CA ARG A 175 -18.15 16.35 -4.52
C ARG A 175 -16.99 15.92 -5.40
N ASN A 176 -17.31 15.31 -6.52
CA ASN A 176 -16.46 15.22 -7.70
C ASN A 176 -15.04 14.67 -7.43
N ASN A 177 -14.92 13.37 -7.24
CA ASN A 177 -13.64 12.67 -7.15
C ASN A 177 -12.77 13.02 -5.92
N THR A 178 -13.29 13.73 -4.93
CA THR A 178 -12.55 14.00 -3.69
C THR A 178 -12.33 12.75 -2.84
N LEU A 179 -13.11 11.69 -3.07
CA LEU A 179 -12.95 10.39 -2.42
C LEU A 179 -12.13 9.38 -3.25
N ASP A 180 -11.67 9.79 -4.43
CA ASP A 180 -10.73 9.02 -5.23
C ASP A 180 -9.31 9.35 -4.74
N LEU A 181 -8.88 8.62 -3.72
CA LEU A 181 -7.57 8.83 -3.11
C LEU A 181 -6.49 8.13 -3.93
N HIS A 182 -5.36 8.81 -4.06
CA HIS A 182 -4.16 8.31 -4.71
C HIS A 182 -2.99 8.13 -3.74
N GLY A 183 -3.18 8.46 -2.47
CA GLY A 183 -2.19 8.24 -1.44
C GLY A 183 -2.53 8.90 -0.11
N VAL A 184 -1.86 8.43 0.94
CA VAL A 184 -1.89 8.99 2.29
C VAL A 184 -0.48 9.04 2.85
N GLN A 185 -0.17 10.12 3.57
CA GLN A 185 1.09 10.29 4.28
C GLN A 185 0.85 10.93 5.63
N VAL A 186 1.68 10.59 6.60
CA VAL A 186 1.71 11.22 7.92
C VAL A 186 3.02 11.99 8.09
N SER A 187 2.97 13.17 8.68
CA SER A 187 4.15 13.99 8.88
C SER A 187 4.92 13.57 10.14
N PRO A 188 6.17 13.09 10.04
CA PRO A 188 6.98 12.77 11.21
C PRO A 188 7.38 14.04 12.01
N ALA A 189 7.40 15.19 11.35
CA ALA A 189 7.77 16.48 11.96
C ALA A 189 6.59 17.20 12.63
N ALA A 190 5.35 16.75 12.40
CA ALA A 190 4.15 17.37 12.94
C ALA A 190 3.14 16.25 13.31
N PRO A 191 3.23 15.70 14.52
CA PRO A 191 2.34 14.63 15.00
C PRO A 191 0.86 14.92 14.76
N GLY A 192 0.11 13.91 14.33
CA GLY A 192 -1.30 14.05 14.01
C GLY A 192 -1.61 14.79 12.70
N THR A 193 -0.58 15.19 11.93
CA THR A 193 -0.79 15.81 10.63
C THR A 193 -0.82 14.75 9.54
N VAL A 194 -1.95 14.64 8.87
CA VAL A 194 -2.20 13.68 7.80
C VAL A 194 -2.40 14.42 6.48
N PHE A 195 -1.76 13.94 5.43
CA PHE A 195 -1.94 14.40 4.06
C PHE A 195 -2.60 13.31 3.24
N ILE A 196 -3.56 13.69 2.42
CA ILE A 196 -4.13 12.82 1.40
C ILE A 196 -4.01 13.49 0.02
N ILE A 197 -3.78 12.66 -0.99
CA ILE A 197 -3.77 13.08 -2.38
C ILE A 197 -5.00 12.45 -3.03
N THR A 198 -5.76 13.27 -3.71
CA THR A 198 -6.90 12.84 -4.52
C THR A 198 -6.65 13.18 -5.98
N GLN A 199 -7.53 12.75 -6.87
CA GLN A 199 -7.47 13.11 -8.29
C GLN A 199 -7.44 14.63 -8.52
N VAL A 200 -8.03 15.43 -7.64
CA VAL A 200 -8.23 16.89 -7.87
C VAL A 200 -7.37 17.79 -6.99
N ALA A 201 -6.89 17.31 -5.83
CA ALA A 201 -6.16 18.14 -4.88
C ALA A 201 -5.38 17.31 -3.83
N MET A 202 -4.51 18.00 -3.10
CA MET A 202 -3.93 17.52 -1.86
C MET A 202 -4.64 18.21 -0.69
N PHE A 203 -5.04 17.41 0.30
CA PHE A 203 -5.66 17.89 1.53
C PHE A 203 -4.77 17.58 2.73
N ARG A 204 -4.91 18.41 3.75
CA ARG A 204 -4.18 18.24 5.02
C ARG A 204 -5.15 18.38 6.20
N SER A 205 -5.17 17.38 7.06
CA SER A 205 -5.69 17.47 8.42
C SER A 205 -4.54 17.79 9.39
N ARG A 206 -4.85 18.46 10.50
CA ARG A 206 -3.93 18.70 11.64
C ARG A 206 -4.45 18.09 12.94
N ASP A 207 -5.51 17.33 12.86
CA ASP A 207 -6.28 16.77 13.95
C ASP A 207 -6.52 15.27 13.76
N ARG A 208 -5.51 14.56 13.25
CA ARG A 208 -5.50 13.10 13.07
C ARG A 208 -6.52 12.59 12.05
N GLY A 209 -6.88 13.41 11.05
CA GLY A 209 -7.81 13.03 9.98
C GLY A 209 -9.28 13.30 10.28
N HIS A 210 -9.56 14.10 11.31
CA HIS A 210 -10.91 14.61 11.63
C HIS A 210 -11.27 15.84 10.83
#